data_d3c5aba465fc4d65c14acaea6dbdde39
#
_entry.id   d3c5aba465fc4d65c14acaea6dbdde39
#
_cell.length_a   1.000
_cell.length_b   1.000
_cell.length_c   1.000
_cell.angle_alpha   90.00
_cell.angle_beta   90.00
_cell.angle_gamma   90.00
#
_symmetry.space_group_name_H-M   'P 1'
#
loop_
_entity.id
_entity.type
_entity.pdbx_description
1 polymer ?
#
loop_
_entity_poly.entity_id
_entity_poly.type
_entity_poly.pdbx_seq_one_letter_code
_entity_poly.pdbx_strand_id
1 'polypeptide(L)'
;MAYEHASAGPTDFILPYNSIKNLASPEKKANGVQTWFANVSAREIIKLSTQDNLRSYIAEHKESKRGKVHKEIENTINEQPDRFVNRNAGVTITCTTCTIDDSKRLAHLKNASIVNGAQTQGELKRYFRGLGDDEDTDFSVRAEIIMEPDHDQIVEVAIARNTATPVKDVSQAGARHYLDDLNDSIQKGLPGERIQLSETDSEGLSTQALLQWCRTLMPPELESGGIKIYNMPYKQAGKCLKDFGEWAHERRADADANERYEFTVQIAVEAVKEYRYWEKHEAWNKHRLHEFGKGSRGCQAPK
;
A
#
# COMPACT_ATOMS: atom_id res chain seq x y z
N MET A 1 5.97 -20.59 -12.91
CA MET A 1 4.89 -20.01 -13.73
C MET A 1 4.83 -18.55 -13.33
N ALA A 2 5.25 -17.67 -14.23
CA ALA A 2 5.07 -16.24 -14.02
C ALA A 2 3.59 -16.02 -13.70
N TYR A 3 3.28 -15.35 -12.61
CA TYR A 3 2.00 -14.68 -12.51
C TYR A 3 1.99 -13.65 -13.64
N GLU A 4 1.46 -14.05 -14.77
CA GLU A 4 0.84 -13.09 -15.64
C GLU A 4 -0.16 -12.35 -14.75
N HIS A 5 0.19 -11.11 -14.38
CA HIS A 5 -0.85 -10.13 -14.22
C HIS A 5 -1.62 -10.24 -15.53
N ALA A 6 -2.73 -11.00 -15.49
CA ALA A 6 -3.71 -10.92 -16.52
C ALA A 6 -3.97 -9.41 -16.63
N SER A 7 -3.45 -8.79 -17.65
CA SER A 7 -3.85 -7.46 -18.05
C SER A 7 -5.32 -7.63 -18.38
N ALA A 8 -6.16 -7.45 -17.34
CA ALA A 8 -7.56 -7.19 -17.57
C ALA A 8 -7.54 -6.06 -18.60
N GLY A 9 -8.11 -6.27 -19.76
CA GLY A 9 -8.15 -5.28 -20.81
C GLY A 9 -8.65 -3.96 -20.24
N PRO A 10 -8.33 -2.80 -20.85
CA PRO A 10 -8.61 -1.50 -20.30
C PRO A 10 -10.06 -1.44 -19.84
N THR A 11 -10.26 -1.30 -18.52
CA THR A 11 -11.59 -1.21 -17.93
C THR A 11 -12.12 0.19 -18.17
N ASP A 12 -13.08 0.30 -19.07
CA ASP A 12 -13.77 1.54 -19.35
C ASP A 12 -14.77 1.81 -18.20
N PHE A 13 -14.69 3.01 -17.61
CA PHE A 13 -15.63 3.49 -16.61
C PHE A 13 -16.25 4.80 -17.05
N ILE A 14 -17.57 4.88 -17.04
CA ILE A 14 -18.30 6.11 -17.35
C ILE A 14 -18.76 6.71 -16.03
N LEU A 15 -18.23 7.91 -15.71
CA LEU A 15 -18.55 8.65 -14.50
C LEU A 15 -19.47 9.83 -14.84
N PRO A 16 -20.76 9.75 -14.51
CA PRO A 16 -21.66 10.90 -14.57
C PRO A 16 -21.24 11.97 -13.54
N TYR A 17 -21.34 13.24 -13.89
CA TYR A 17 -21.01 14.32 -12.97
C TYR A 17 -22.05 15.43 -12.95
N ASN A 18 -22.21 16.07 -11.80
CA ASN A 18 -23.05 17.27 -11.65
C ASN A 18 -22.35 18.52 -12.13
N SER A 19 -21.08 18.66 -11.81
CA SER A 19 -20.20 19.73 -12.27
C SER A 19 -18.76 19.23 -12.37
N ILE A 20 -18.01 19.76 -13.33
CA ILE A 20 -16.60 19.42 -13.54
C ILE A 20 -15.81 20.65 -14.00
N LYS A 21 -14.56 20.75 -13.57
CA LYS A 21 -13.66 21.82 -13.98
C LYS A 21 -12.24 21.31 -14.17
N ASN A 22 -11.64 21.60 -15.33
CA ASN A 22 -10.25 21.30 -15.61
C ASN A 22 -9.33 22.32 -14.90
N LEU A 23 -8.35 21.83 -14.14
CA LEU A 23 -7.35 22.66 -13.43
C LEU A 23 -5.91 22.33 -13.85
N ALA A 24 -5.72 21.69 -15.00
CA ALA A 24 -4.38 21.39 -15.47
C ALA A 24 -3.63 22.65 -15.83
N SER A 25 -2.38 22.77 -15.35
CA SER A 25 -1.48 23.84 -15.78
C SER A 25 -0.98 23.62 -17.22
N PRO A 26 -0.46 24.65 -17.90
CA PRO A 26 0.11 24.48 -19.23
C PRO A 26 1.23 23.42 -19.29
N GLU A 27 2.08 23.35 -18.28
CA GLU A 27 3.19 22.39 -18.18
C GLU A 27 2.66 20.96 -18.06
N LYS A 28 1.61 20.74 -17.27
CA LYS A 28 0.95 19.43 -17.14
C LYS A 28 0.35 18.99 -18.47
N LYS A 29 -0.28 19.89 -19.20
CA LYS A 29 -0.84 19.58 -20.52
C LYS A 29 0.23 19.16 -21.52
N ALA A 30 1.41 19.81 -21.49
CA ALA A 30 2.54 19.44 -22.35
C ALA A 30 3.04 18.02 -22.09
N ASN A 31 2.94 17.54 -20.86
CA ASN A 31 3.35 16.17 -20.44
C ASN A 31 2.20 15.15 -20.56
N GLY A 32 1.05 15.51 -21.12
CA GLY A 32 -0.12 14.64 -21.24
C GLY A 32 -0.91 14.45 -19.94
N VAL A 33 -0.48 15.06 -18.82
CA VAL A 33 -1.16 14.98 -17.52
C VAL A 33 -2.26 16.04 -17.46
N GLN A 34 -3.44 15.64 -17.04
CA GLN A 34 -4.57 16.57 -16.83
C GLN A 34 -5.26 16.29 -15.50
N THR A 35 -5.86 17.33 -14.94
CA THR A 35 -6.55 17.22 -13.64
C THR A 35 -7.88 17.94 -13.71
N TRP A 36 -8.94 17.29 -13.22
CA TRP A 36 -10.26 17.87 -13.06
C TRP A 36 -10.73 17.75 -11.62
N PHE A 37 -11.50 18.72 -11.19
CA PHE A 37 -12.33 18.59 -9.99
C PHE A 37 -13.79 18.49 -10.40
N ALA A 38 -14.48 17.52 -9.83
CA ALA A 38 -15.88 17.23 -10.11
C ALA A 38 -16.69 17.03 -8.83
N ASN A 39 -17.99 17.33 -8.91
CA ASN A 39 -18.99 16.83 -7.98
C ASN A 39 -19.73 15.69 -8.67
N VAL A 40 -19.72 14.53 -8.03
CA VAL A 40 -20.29 13.29 -8.58
C VAL A 40 -21.22 12.65 -7.56
N SER A 41 -22.10 11.79 -8.02
CA SER A 41 -22.99 11.01 -7.16
C SER A 41 -22.17 10.06 -6.26
N ALA A 42 -22.55 9.94 -4.99
CA ALA A 42 -21.96 8.97 -4.07
C ALA A 42 -22.16 7.53 -4.57
N ARG A 43 -23.28 7.24 -5.23
CA ARG A 43 -23.56 5.93 -5.84
C ARG A 43 -22.60 5.58 -6.98
N GLU A 44 -22.05 6.55 -7.67
CA GLU A 44 -21.03 6.30 -8.72
C GLU A 44 -19.66 6.01 -8.12
N ILE A 45 -19.30 6.68 -7.02
CA ILE A 45 -18.03 6.47 -6.34
C ILE A 45 -17.87 5.02 -5.85
N ILE A 46 -18.94 4.39 -5.36
CA ILE A 46 -18.86 3.01 -4.85
C ILE A 46 -18.58 1.95 -5.92
N LYS A 47 -18.78 2.27 -7.20
CA LYS A 47 -18.54 1.37 -8.33
C LYS A 47 -17.08 1.36 -8.82
N LEU A 48 -16.29 2.38 -8.43
CA LEU A 48 -14.90 2.50 -8.87
C LEU A 48 -13.98 1.45 -8.23
N SER A 49 -12.95 1.05 -8.95
CA SER A 49 -11.85 0.21 -8.45
C SER A 49 -11.03 0.94 -7.39
N THR A 50 -10.37 0.19 -6.53
CA THR A 50 -9.36 0.68 -5.57
C THR A 50 -8.05 -0.08 -5.69
N GLN A 51 -7.79 -0.75 -6.83
CA GLN A 51 -6.61 -1.59 -7.02
C GLN A 51 -5.28 -0.85 -6.86
N ASP A 52 -5.22 0.44 -7.27
CA ASP A 52 -4.03 1.27 -7.14
C ASP A 52 -3.99 2.04 -5.82
N ASN A 53 -4.91 1.74 -4.90
CA ASN A 53 -4.92 2.33 -3.58
C ASN A 53 -3.94 1.59 -2.67
N LEU A 54 -2.94 2.29 -2.15
CA LEU A 54 -1.94 1.73 -1.24
C LEU A 54 -2.50 1.36 0.13
N ARG A 55 -3.73 1.76 0.41
CA ARG A 55 -4.48 1.47 1.64
C ARG A 55 -5.86 0.97 1.25
N SER A 56 -6.06 -0.33 1.29
CA SER A 56 -7.40 -0.90 1.20
C SER A 56 -8.27 -0.44 2.37
N TYR A 57 -9.60 -0.50 2.20
CA TYR A 57 -10.53 -0.18 3.27
C TYR A 57 -10.38 -1.15 4.45
N ILE A 58 -9.68 -0.69 5.51
CA ILE A 58 -9.27 -1.52 6.65
C ILE A 58 -10.47 -2.14 7.38
N ALA A 59 -11.61 -1.44 7.43
CA ALA A 59 -12.80 -1.92 8.12
C ALA A 59 -13.53 -3.06 7.35
N GLU A 60 -13.26 -3.25 6.07
CA GLU A 60 -13.77 -4.37 5.28
C GLU A 60 -13.23 -5.71 5.77
N HIS A 61 -11.99 -5.69 6.32
CA HIS A 61 -11.31 -6.86 6.85
C HIS A 61 -11.51 -7.07 8.35
N LYS A 62 -11.75 -6.01 9.14
CA LYS A 62 -11.99 -6.10 10.59
C LYS A 62 -12.81 -4.90 11.07
N GLU A 63 -14.08 -5.11 11.36
CA GLU A 63 -14.98 -4.07 11.89
C GLU A 63 -14.45 -3.42 13.19
N SER A 64 -13.74 -4.19 14.01
CA SER A 64 -13.06 -3.70 15.23
C SER A 64 -11.96 -2.65 14.97
N LYS A 65 -11.54 -2.45 13.72
CA LYS A 65 -10.53 -1.45 13.34
C LYS A 65 -11.14 -0.14 12.83
N ARG A 66 -12.46 0.03 12.87
CA ARG A 66 -13.10 1.31 12.56
C ARG A 66 -12.68 2.37 13.56
N GLY A 67 -11.83 3.30 13.11
CA GLY A 67 -11.34 4.41 13.92
C GLY A 67 -12.27 5.62 13.88
N LYS A 68 -11.80 6.72 14.49
CA LYS A 68 -12.53 8.00 14.56
C LYS A 68 -12.95 8.51 13.18
N VAL A 69 -12.07 8.42 12.19
CA VAL A 69 -12.33 8.90 10.82
C VAL A 69 -13.55 8.21 10.18
N HIS A 70 -13.67 6.89 10.33
CA HIS A 70 -14.81 6.14 9.80
C HIS A 70 -16.13 6.58 10.43
N LYS A 71 -16.13 6.78 11.76
CA LYS A 71 -17.30 7.24 12.50
C LYS A 71 -17.72 8.65 12.09
N GLU A 72 -16.77 9.55 11.88
CA GLU A 72 -17.06 10.93 11.45
C GLU A 72 -17.64 10.97 10.02
N ILE A 73 -17.15 10.09 9.12
CA ILE A 73 -17.74 9.95 7.78
C ILE A 73 -19.18 9.42 7.90
N GLU A 74 -19.42 8.36 8.66
CA GLU A 74 -20.72 7.78 8.90
C GLU A 74 -21.69 8.79 9.50
N ASN A 75 -21.29 9.53 10.53
CA ASN A 75 -22.10 10.57 11.15
C ASN A 75 -22.51 11.66 10.13
N THR A 76 -21.55 12.07 9.29
CA THR A 76 -21.84 13.09 8.26
C THR A 76 -22.83 12.57 7.23
N ILE A 77 -22.72 11.30 6.82
CA ILE A 77 -23.66 10.69 5.88
C ILE A 77 -25.07 10.60 6.49
N ASN A 78 -25.17 10.17 7.74
CA ASN A 78 -26.47 9.96 8.40
C ASN A 78 -27.16 11.27 8.81
N GLU A 79 -26.42 12.25 9.29
CA GLU A 79 -26.99 13.46 9.88
C GLU A 79 -27.15 14.60 8.88
N GLN A 80 -26.21 14.76 7.94
CA GLN A 80 -26.13 15.91 7.03
C GLN A 80 -25.53 15.51 5.67
N PRO A 81 -26.17 14.63 4.89
CA PRO A 81 -25.64 14.17 3.60
C PRO A 81 -25.51 15.30 2.58
N ASP A 82 -26.37 16.32 2.63
CA ASP A 82 -26.30 17.53 1.82
C ASP A 82 -25.02 18.34 2.01
N ARG A 83 -24.38 18.22 3.16
CA ARG A 83 -23.11 18.88 3.49
C ARG A 83 -21.88 17.98 3.31
N PHE A 84 -22.08 16.75 2.84
CA PHE A 84 -20.99 15.78 2.70
C PHE A 84 -19.87 16.30 1.80
N VAL A 85 -20.21 16.91 0.67
CA VAL A 85 -19.26 17.49 -0.28
C VAL A 85 -18.34 18.56 0.35
N ASN A 86 -18.79 19.23 1.40
CA ASN A 86 -18.04 20.28 2.09
C ASN A 86 -17.25 19.74 3.30
N ARG A 87 -17.73 18.68 3.94
CA ARG A 87 -17.14 18.13 5.16
C ARG A 87 -16.19 16.96 4.92
N ASN A 88 -16.32 16.29 3.78
CA ASN A 88 -15.43 15.20 3.38
C ASN A 88 -14.40 15.71 2.36
N ALA A 89 -13.17 15.24 2.47
CA ALA A 89 -12.12 15.60 1.52
C ALA A 89 -12.39 15.09 0.08
N GLY A 90 -13.32 14.14 -0.05
CA GLY A 90 -13.64 13.50 -1.33
C GLY A 90 -12.71 12.34 -1.65
N VAL A 91 -12.61 12.03 -2.94
CA VAL A 91 -11.76 10.96 -3.46
C VAL A 91 -10.82 11.50 -4.54
N THR A 92 -9.63 10.91 -4.63
CA THR A 92 -8.73 11.12 -5.77
C THR A 92 -8.74 9.88 -6.65
N ILE A 93 -9.09 10.06 -7.91
CA ILE A 93 -9.18 9.03 -8.95
C ILE A 93 -8.03 9.24 -9.91
N THR A 94 -7.27 8.19 -10.21
CA THR A 94 -6.33 8.18 -11.34
C THR A 94 -6.92 7.43 -12.51
N CYS A 95 -6.52 7.77 -13.72
CA CYS A 95 -6.90 7.06 -14.94
C CYS A 95 -5.83 7.27 -16.02
N THR A 96 -5.70 6.32 -16.94
CA THR A 96 -4.75 6.46 -18.07
C THR A 96 -5.26 7.37 -19.19
N THR A 97 -6.58 7.43 -19.37
CA THR A 97 -7.21 8.39 -20.28
C THR A 97 -8.49 8.95 -19.69
N CYS A 98 -8.78 10.21 -19.98
CA CYS A 98 -10.01 10.89 -19.58
C CYS A 98 -10.55 11.71 -20.73
N THR A 99 -11.79 11.47 -21.13
CA THR A 99 -12.50 12.27 -22.15
C THR A 99 -13.79 12.79 -21.55
N ILE A 100 -13.98 14.09 -21.61
CA ILE A 100 -15.17 14.76 -21.06
C ILE A 100 -16.20 15.01 -22.17
N ASP A 101 -17.41 14.53 -21.97
CA ASP A 101 -18.59 14.86 -22.77
C ASP A 101 -19.48 15.81 -21.96
N ASP A 102 -19.27 17.11 -22.15
CA ASP A 102 -20.02 18.15 -21.44
C ASP A 102 -21.52 18.14 -21.81
N SER A 103 -21.85 17.70 -23.01
CA SER A 103 -23.24 17.67 -23.49
C SER A 103 -24.07 16.64 -22.72
N LYS A 104 -23.47 15.51 -22.35
CA LYS A 104 -24.10 14.45 -21.58
C LYS A 104 -23.71 14.46 -20.11
N ARG A 105 -22.79 15.34 -19.72
CA ARG A 105 -22.19 15.37 -18.37
C ARG A 105 -21.55 14.03 -17.97
N LEU A 106 -20.77 13.45 -18.86
CA LEU A 106 -20.10 12.17 -18.67
C LEU A 106 -18.58 12.33 -18.78
N ALA A 107 -17.84 11.73 -17.87
CA ALA A 107 -16.41 11.53 -17.98
C ALA A 107 -16.12 10.06 -18.34
N HIS A 108 -15.51 9.84 -19.49
CA HIS A 108 -15.08 8.52 -19.95
C HIS A 108 -13.65 8.26 -19.48
N LEU A 109 -13.47 7.33 -18.57
CA LEU A 109 -12.20 7.04 -17.91
C LEU A 109 -11.73 5.64 -18.28
N LYS A 110 -10.44 5.48 -18.61
CA LYS A 110 -9.82 4.15 -18.77
C LYS A 110 -8.92 3.84 -17.59
N ASN A 111 -8.98 2.61 -17.11
CA ASN A 111 -8.21 2.13 -15.97
C ASN A 111 -8.37 3.04 -14.73
N ALA A 112 -9.61 3.41 -14.44
CA ALA A 112 -9.92 4.31 -13.33
C ALA A 112 -9.79 3.60 -11.99
N SER A 113 -9.04 4.19 -11.06
CA SER A 113 -8.86 3.67 -9.71
C SER A 113 -8.84 4.81 -8.68
N ILE A 114 -9.45 4.58 -7.52
CA ILE A 114 -9.36 5.50 -6.39
C ILE A 114 -8.02 5.26 -5.68
N VAL A 115 -7.11 6.23 -5.74
CA VAL A 115 -5.81 6.17 -5.07
C VAL A 115 -5.82 6.82 -3.68
N ASN A 116 -6.77 7.71 -3.41
CA ASN A 116 -7.01 8.26 -2.07
C ASN A 116 -8.52 8.39 -1.83
N GLY A 117 -8.98 8.13 -0.60
CA GLY A 117 -10.40 8.15 -0.24
C GLY A 117 -11.05 6.76 -0.15
N ALA A 118 -10.27 5.67 -0.09
CA ALA A 118 -10.82 4.31 0.09
C ALA A 118 -11.68 4.18 1.34
N GLN A 119 -11.36 4.88 2.43
CA GLN A 119 -12.19 4.92 3.64
C GLN A 119 -13.54 5.59 3.38
N THR A 120 -13.55 6.68 2.62
CA THR A 120 -14.79 7.34 2.19
C THR A 120 -15.62 6.37 1.35
N GLN A 121 -15.04 5.73 0.34
CA GLN A 121 -15.74 4.76 -0.50
C GLN A 121 -16.29 3.58 0.32
N GLY A 122 -15.51 3.08 1.29
CA GLY A 122 -15.91 1.97 2.14
C GLY A 122 -17.14 2.31 3.01
N GLU A 123 -17.16 3.51 3.62
CA GLU A 123 -18.32 3.95 4.41
C GLU A 123 -19.54 4.24 3.52
N LEU A 124 -19.33 4.76 2.30
CA LEU A 124 -20.41 4.89 1.31
C LEU A 124 -21.00 3.53 0.92
N LYS A 125 -20.15 2.54 0.62
CA LYS A 125 -20.60 1.15 0.34
C LYS A 125 -21.40 0.59 1.51
N ARG A 126 -20.95 0.82 2.74
CA ARG A 126 -21.65 0.37 3.95
C ARG A 126 -23.02 1.03 4.09
N TYR A 127 -23.07 2.34 3.92
CA TYR A 127 -24.32 3.11 3.99
C TYR A 127 -25.34 2.61 2.98
N PHE A 128 -24.97 2.52 1.70
CA PHE A 128 -25.90 2.07 0.65
C PHE A 128 -26.32 0.59 0.78
N ARG A 129 -25.48 -0.26 1.37
CA ARG A 129 -25.89 -1.65 1.71
C ARG A 129 -26.94 -1.71 2.82
N GLY A 130 -26.98 -0.71 3.69
CA GLY A 130 -27.94 -0.62 4.80
C GLY A 130 -29.28 0.01 4.42
N LEU A 131 -29.36 0.63 3.22
CA LEU A 131 -30.60 1.22 2.72
C LEU A 131 -31.50 0.12 2.12
N GLY A 132 -32.82 0.27 2.28
CA GLY A 132 -33.80 -0.55 1.58
C GLY A 132 -33.78 -0.27 0.07
N ASP A 133 -34.27 -1.24 -0.72
CA ASP A 133 -34.32 -1.13 -2.20
C ASP A 133 -35.14 0.07 -2.69
N ASP A 134 -36.07 0.58 -1.88
CA ASP A 134 -36.97 1.68 -2.21
C ASP A 134 -36.43 3.07 -1.80
N GLU A 135 -35.24 3.15 -1.15
CA GLU A 135 -34.67 4.43 -0.73
C GLU A 135 -33.78 5.05 -1.82
N ASP A 136 -34.34 6.02 -2.55
CA ASP A 136 -33.64 6.80 -3.59
C ASP A 136 -32.83 7.96 -2.98
N THR A 137 -32.04 7.65 -1.95
CA THR A 137 -31.15 8.64 -1.34
C THR A 137 -29.83 8.68 -2.06
N ASP A 138 -29.44 9.86 -2.57
CA ASP A 138 -28.13 10.13 -3.14
C ASP A 138 -27.65 11.52 -2.73
N PHE A 139 -26.34 11.72 -2.74
CA PHE A 139 -25.73 13.00 -2.43
C PHE A 139 -24.39 13.15 -3.17
N SER A 140 -23.88 14.38 -3.19
CA SER A 140 -22.68 14.70 -3.94
C SER A 140 -21.40 14.38 -3.14
N VAL A 141 -20.41 13.83 -3.85
CA VAL A 141 -19.05 13.63 -3.37
C VAL A 141 -18.10 14.42 -4.28
N ARG A 142 -17.10 15.05 -3.68
CA ARG A 142 -16.04 15.70 -4.42
C ARG A 142 -15.06 14.65 -4.96
N ALA A 143 -14.77 14.72 -6.25
CA ALA A 143 -13.78 13.87 -6.90
C ALA A 143 -12.71 14.73 -7.57
N GLU A 144 -11.45 14.41 -7.33
CA GLU A 144 -10.32 14.86 -8.13
C GLU A 144 -9.98 13.75 -9.12
N ILE A 145 -9.97 14.05 -10.42
CA ILE A 145 -9.64 13.10 -11.48
C ILE A 145 -8.28 13.52 -12.06
N ILE A 146 -7.30 12.64 -11.97
CA ILE A 146 -5.95 12.84 -12.49
C ILE A 146 -5.74 11.86 -13.65
N MET A 147 -5.65 12.38 -14.85
CA MET A 147 -5.22 11.61 -16.01
C MET A 147 -3.70 11.56 -16.04
N GLU A 148 -3.15 10.37 -15.84
CA GLU A 148 -1.72 10.08 -15.86
C GLU A 148 -1.49 8.83 -16.71
N PRO A 149 -0.85 9.00 -17.89
CA PRO A 149 -0.60 7.88 -18.79
C PRO A 149 0.45 6.89 -18.27
N ASP A 150 1.36 7.36 -17.40
CA ASP A 150 2.47 6.56 -16.85
C ASP A 150 2.05 5.90 -15.54
N HIS A 151 2.07 4.56 -15.51
CA HIS A 151 1.68 3.78 -14.34
C HIS A 151 2.61 4.01 -13.14
N ASP A 152 3.91 4.19 -13.35
CA ASP A 152 4.86 4.44 -12.26
C ASP A 152 4.56 5.79 -11.59
N GLN A 153 4.13 6.78 -12.37
CA GLN A 153 3.70 8.07 -11.85
C GLN A 153 2.36 7.97 -11.10
N ILE A 154 1.46 7.07 -11.48
CA ILE A 154 0.23 6.80 -10.70
C ILE A 154 0.59 6.34 -9.28
N VAL A 155 1.59 5.46 -9.11
CA VAL A 155 2.07 5.01 -7.81
C VAL A 155 2.61 6.19 -6.98
N GLU A 156 3.41 7.07 -7.59
CA GLU A 156 3.94 8.26 -6.90
C GLU A 156 2.83 9.25 -6.52
N VAL A 157 1.82 9.43 -7.35
CA VAL A 157 0.60 10.20 -7.00
C VAL A 157 -0.11 9.58 -5.81
N ALA A 158 -0.27 8.25 -5.79
CA ALA A 158 -0.92 7.54 -4.67
C ALA A 158 -0.14 7.73 -3.36
N ILE A 159 1.19 7.63 -3.39
CA ILE A 159 2.06 7.88 -2.23
C ILE A 159 1.91 9.32 -1.75
N ALA A 160 2.05 10.30 -2.66
CA ALA A 160 1.98 11.73 -2.33
C ALA A 160 0.61 12.13 -1.74
N ARG A 161 -0.49 11.59 -2.29
CA ARG A 161 -1.85 11.91 -1.81
C ARG A 161 -2.19 11.27 -0.46
N ASN A 162 -1.44 10.29 -0.02
CA ASN A 162 -1.62 9.65 1.28
C ASN A 162 -0.69 10.21 2.39
N THR A 163 -0.03 11.35 2.17
CA THR A 163 0.92 11.94 3.13
C THR A 163 0.29 12.37 4.46
N ALA A 164 -0.97 12.80 4.47
CA ALA A 164 -1.69 13.16 5.69
C ALA A 164 -1.91 11.96 6.65
N THR A 165 -1.90 10.75 6.12
CA THR A 165 -1.83 9.51 6.88
C THR A 165 -0.74 8.67 6.21
N PRO A 166 0.51 8.72 6.68
CA PRO A 166 1.64 8.11 5.98
C PRO A 166 1.40 6.63 5.67
N VAL A 167 1.62 6.26 4.42
CA VAL A 167 1.67 4.87 3.99
C VAL A 167 2.93 4.25 4.56
N LYS A 168 2.85 3.06 5.15
CA LYS A 168 4.01 2.39 5.68
C LYS A 168 5.00 2.01 4.57
N ASP A 169 6.27 1.98 4.93
CA ASP A 169 7.37 1.68 4.00
C ASP A 169 7.16 0.37 3.23
N VAL A 170 6.55 -0.65 3.85
CA VAL A 170 6.24 -1.94 3.20
C VAL A 170 5.25 -1.77 2.04
N SER A 171 4.21 -0.97 2.21
CA SER A 171 3.23 -0.72 1.15
C SER A 171 3.83 0.12 0.01
N GLN A 172 4.71 1.07 0.35
CA GLN A 172 5.43 1.86 -0.67
C GLN A 172 6.40 0.98 -1.46
N ALA A 173 7.17 0.12 -0.78
CA ALA A 173 8.11 -0.79 -1.43
C ALA A 173 7.40 -1.82 -2.31
N GLY A 174 6.26 -2.37 -1.84
CA GLY A 174 5.43 -3.27 -2.63
C GLY A 174 4.87 -2.61 -3.89
N ALA A 175 4.31 -1.41 -3.75
CA ALA A 175 3.74 -0.67 -4.88
C ALA A 175 4.78 -0.28 -5.95
N ARG A 176 6.04 -0.07 -5.54
CA ARG A 176 7.18 0.19 -6.44
C ARG A 176 7.82 -1.09 -7.00
N HIS A 177 7.25 -2.25 -6.75
CA HIS A 177 7.79 -3.55 -7.18
C HIS A 177 9.19 -3.88 -6.62
N TYR A 178 9.61 -3.23 -5.54
CA TYR A 178 10.92 -3.46 -4.92
C TYR A 178 11.00 -4.80 -4.17
N LEU A 179 9.85 -5.37 -3.82
CA LEU A 179 9.73 -6.62 -3.06
C LEU A 179 9.47 -7.86 -3.94
N ASP A 180 9.31 -7.70 -5.25
CA ASP A 180 8.89 -8.79 -6.13
C ASP A 180 9.91 -9.95 -6.17
N ASP A 181 11.19 -9.64 -6.43
CA ASP A 181 12.26 -10.67 -6.47
C ASP A 181 12.41 -11.38 -5.12
N LEU A 182 12.24 -10.65 -4.00
CA LEU A 182 12.28 -11.21 -2.66
C LEU A 182 11.10 -12.16 -2.41
N ASN A 183 9.89 -11.75 -2.82
CA ASN A 183 8.69 -12.59 -2.73
C ASN A 183 8.80 -13.84 -3.59
N ASP A 184 9.30 -13.71 -4.81
CA ASP A 184 9.55 -14.82 -5.73
C ASP A 184 10.55 -15.82 -5.17
N SER A 185 11.62 -15.34 -4.55
CA SER A 185 12.62 -16.19 -3.89
C SER A 185 11.98 -17.02 -2.77
N ILE A 186 11.16 -16.38 -1.92
CA ILE A 186 10.44 -17.08 -0.84
C ILE A 186 9.45 -18.09 -1.39
N GLN A 187 8.65 -17.75 -2.38
CA GLN A 187 7.67 -18.67 -2.96
C GLN A 187 8.32 -19.90 -3.62
N LYS A 188 9.48 -19.72 -4.29
CA LYS A 188 10.25 -20.81 -4.89
C LYS A 188 10.89 -21.71 -3.87
N GLY A 189 11.47 -21.15 -2.82
CA GLY A 189 12.23 -21.90 -1.79
C GLY A 189 11.38 -22.46 -0.66
N LEU A 190 10.19 -21.89 -0.41
CA LEU A 190 9.24 -22.28 0.63
C LEU A 190 7.82 -22.32 0.03
N PRO A 191 7.45 -23.42 -0.65
CA PRO A 191 6.15 -23.54 -1.32
C PRO A 191 4.96 -23.26 -0.37
N GLY A 192 4.06 -22.37 -0.79
CA GLY A 192 2.90 -21.94 -0.01
C GLY A 192 3.15 -20.75 0.91
N GLU A 193 4.39 -20.29 1.01
CA GLU A 193 4.73 -19.07 1.76
C GLU A 193 4.81 -17.87 0.83
N ARG A 194 4.51 -16.68 1.37
CA ARG A 194 4.70 -15.37 0.71
C ARG A 194 5.09 -14.33 1.74
N ILE A 195 5.62 -13.21 1.31
CA ILE A 195 5.85 -12.07 2.19
C ILE A 195 4.69 -11.09 2.14
N GLN A 196 4.58 -10.24 3.15
CA GLN A 196 3.64 -9.13 3.17
C GLN A 196 4.13 -8.02 2.23
N LEU A 197 3.33 -7.65 1.24
CA LEU A 197 3.64 -6.58 0.29
C LEU A 197 3.01 -5.24 0.70
N SER A 198 2.08 -5.28 1.65
CA SER A 198 1.39 -4.09 2.13
C SER A 198 1.10 -4.18 3.65
N GLU A 199 0.80 -3.03 4.24
CA GLU A 199 0.39 -2.95 5.66
C GLU A 199 -0.98 -3.59 5.95
N THR A 200 -1.76 -3.87 4.91
CA THR A 200 -3.08 -4.50 5.00
C THR A 200 -3.02 -6.01 4.83
N ASP A 201 -1.88 -6.55 4.39
CA ASP A 201 -1.70 -8.00 4.33
C ASP A 201 -1.75 -8.59 5.73
N SER A 202 -2.75 -9.43 5.98
CA SER A 202 -2.92 -10.13 7.25
C SER A 202 -2.20 -11.48 7.29
N GLU A 203 -1.82 -11.99 6.14
CA GLU A 203 -1.18 -13.28 5.93
C GLU A 203 0.22 -13.12 5.33
N GLY A 204 1.04 -14.15 5.49
CA GLY A 204 2.42 -14.17 5.00
C GLY A 204 3.45 -13.75 6.02
N LEU A 205 4.72 -13.94 5.66
CA LEU A 205 5.87 -13.56 6.47
C LEU A 205 5.96 -12.04 6.56
N SER A 206 6.24 -11.52 7.75
CA SER A 206 6.53 -10.09 7.91
C SER A 206 7.79 -9.74 7.11
N THR A 207 7.63 -8.91 6.07
CA THR A 207 8.75 -8.44 5.23
C THR A 207 9.80 -7.72 6.04
N GLN A 208 9.39 -6.90 7.01
CA GLN A 208 10.31 -6.22 7.90
C GLN A 208 11.13 -7.21 8.74
N ALA A 209 10.52 -8.25 9.28
CA ALA A 209 11.22 -9.27 10.04
C ALA A 209 12.16 -10.11 9.16
N LEU A 210 11.72 -10.49 7.97
CA LEU A 210 12.57 -11.19 7.00
C LEU A 210 13.82 -10.39 6.65
N LEU A 211 13.66 -9.13 6.29
CA LEU A 211 14.79 -8.25 5.97
C LEU A 211 15.73 -8.02 7.16
N GLN A 212 15.18 -8.00 8.37
CA GLN A 212 15.97 -7.98 9.60
C GLN A 212 16.83 -9.24 9.73
N TRP A 213 16.27 -10.43 9.47
CA TRP A 213 17.03 -11.69 9.50
C TRP A 213 18.10 -11.74 8.41
N CYS A 214 17.75 -11.37 7.17
CA CYS A 214 18.73 -11.30 6.08
C CYS A 214 19.90 -10.36 6.44
N ARG A 215 19.58 -9.21 7.04
CA ARG A 215 20.60 -8.23 7.44
C ARG A 215 21.55 -8.75 8.51
N THR A 216 21.09 -9.61 9.43
CA THR A 216 21.99 -10.23 10.45
C THR A 216 22.96 -11.23 9.85
N LEU A 217 22.67 -11.75 8.67
CA LEU A 217 23.50 -12.69 7.93
C LEU A 217 24.40 -12.02 6.89
N MET A 218 24.28 -10.69 6.71
CA MET A 218 25.04 -9.96 5.71
C MET A 218 26.54 -9.94 6.09
N PRO A 219 27.44 -10.32 5.15
CA PRO A 219 28.86 -10.32 5.41
C PRO A 219 29.40 -8.89 5.62
N PRO A 220 30.47 -8.74 6.43
CA PRO A 220 31.04 -7.43 6.74
C PRO A 220 31.48 -6.63 5.52
N GLU A 221 31.88 -7.32 4.47
CA GLU A 221 32.37 -6.74 3.23
C GLU A 221 31.29 -5.94 2.48
N LEU A 222 30.03 -6.36 2.65
CA LEU A 222 28.86 -5.66 2.10
C LEU A 222 28.37 -4.51 2.98
N GLU A 223 28.89 -4.39 4.20
CA GLU A 223 28.49 -3.38 5.16
C GLU A 223 29.52 -2.25 5.27
N SER A 224 29.14 -1.03 4.97
CA SER A 224 30.06 0.13 4.95
C SER A 224 30.26 0.86 6.28
N GLY A 225 29.73 0.35 7.41
CA GLY A 225 29.62 1.16 8.66
C GLY A 225 30.27 0.60 9.92
N GLY A 226 31.09 -0.46 9.84
CA GLY A 226 31.79 -1.02 11.01
C GLY A 226 30.87 -1.67 12.04
N ILE A 227 31.40 -1.96 13.24
CA ILE A 227 30.73 -2.73 14.32
C ILE A 227 29.35 -2.19 14.73
N LYS A 228 29.07 -0.90 14.59
CA LYS A 228 27.76 -0.31 14.93
C LYS A 228 26.64 -0.83 14.04
N ILE A 229 26.93 -1.26 12.85
CA ILE A 229 25.96 -1.81 11.88
C ILE A 229 25.42 -3.16 12.32
N TYR A 230 26.22 -4.03 12.94
CA TYR A 230 25.75 -5.34 13.41
C TYR A 230 24.64 -5.25 14.47
N ASN A 231 24.53 -4.15 15.19
CA ASN A 231 23.46 -3.91 16.15
C ASN A 231 22.22 -3.25 15.53
N MET A 232 22.33 -2.74 14.30
CA MET A 232 21.25 -2.00 13.64
C MET A 232 20.01 -2.86 13.40
N PRO A 233 20.10 -4.11 12.90
CA PRO A 233 18.95 -4.96 12.70
C PRO A 233 18.11 -5.15 13.96
N TYR A 234 18.76 -5.27 15.11
CA TYR A 234 18.07 -5.45 16.41
C TYR A 234 17.44 -4.17 16.96
N LYS A 235 18.03 -3.01 16.68
CA LYS A 235 17.57 -1.73 17.23
C LYS A 235 16.62 -0.97 16.29
N GLN A 236 16.77 -1.15 15.00
CA GLN A 236 16.10 -0.36 13.98
C GLN A 236 15.57 -1.25 12.84
N ALA A 237 14.70 -2.21 13.17
CA ALA A 237 14.16 -3.15 12.18
C ALA A 237 13.52 -2.45 10.96
N GLY A 238 12.85 -1.29 11.16
CA GLY A 238 12.31 -0.49 10.06
C GLY A 238 13.35 0.04 9.08
N LYS A 239 14.60 0.26 9.56
CA LYS A 239 15.69 0.69 8.69
C LYS A 239 16.11 -0.39 7.69
N CYS A 240 16.00 -1.67 8.06
CA CYS A 240 16.31 -2.77 7.13
C CYS A 240 15.43 -2.72 5.87
N LEU A 241 14.13 -2.44 6.06
CA LEU A 241 13.20 -2.30 4.95
C LEU A 241 13.50 -1.05 4.09
N LYS A 242 13.84 0.05 4.75
CA LYS A 242 14.20 1.30 4.08
C LYS A 242 15.44 1.15 3.24
N ASP A 243 16.52 0.60 3.83
CA ASP A 243 17.80 0.35 3.14
C ASP A 243 17.58 -0.60 1.94
N PHE A 244 16.78 -1.66 2.10
CA PHE A 244 16.46 -2.58 1.01
C PHE A 244 15.71 -1.86 -0.14
N GLY A 245 14.76 -0.98 0.17
CA GLY A 245 14.07 -0.15 -0.81
C GLY A 245 15.01 0.81 -1.56
N GLU A 246 15.98 1.40 -0.84
CA GLU A 246 17.03 2.24 -1.44
C GLU A 246 17.90 1.42 -2.40
N TRP A 247 18.38 0.24 -1.99
CA TRP A 247 19.15 -0.65 -2.88
C TRP A 247 18.37 -1.10 -4.10
N ALA A 248 17.09 -1.46 -3.94
CA ALA A 248 16.22 -1.83 -5.06
C ALA A 248 16.06 -0.68 -6.07
N HIS A 249 16.01 0.55 -5.59
CA HIS A 249 15.94 1.74 -6.44
C HIS A 249 17.25 2.02 -7.19
N GLU A 250 18.37 1.90 -6.47
CA GLU A 250 19.69 2.30 -6.97
C GLU A 250 20.45 1.19 -7.72
N ARG A 251 20.02 -0.09 -7.61
CA ARG A 251 20.74 -1.28 -8.12
C ARG A 251 21.17 -1.21 -9.59
N ARG A 252 20.49 -0.43 -10.42
CA ARG A 252 20.85 -0.27 -11.84
C ARG A 252 22.00 0.70 -12.08
N ALA A 253 22.23 1.60 -11.15
CA ALA A 253 23.22 2.67 -11.26
C ALA A 253 24.41 2.47 -10.30
N ASP A 254 24.23 1.72 -9.22
CA ASP A 254 25.21 1.48 -8.16
C ASP A 254 25.45 -0.03 -7.99
N ALA A 255 26.69 -0.46 -8.25
CA ALA A 255 27.11 -1.85 -8.14
C ALA A 255 27.04 -2.38 -6.70
N ASP A 256 27.39 -1.56 -5.71
CA ASP A 256 27.34 -1.92 -4.30
C ASP A 256 25.91 -2.10 -3.82
N ALA A 257 24.98 -1.24 -4.27
CA ALA A 257 23.56 -1.38 -4.00
C ALA A 257 23.01 -2.67 -4.63
N ASN A 258 23.41 -2.98 -5.86
CA ASN A 258 23.02 -4.22 -6.52
C ASN A 258 23.51 -5.45 -5.76
N GLU A 259 24.78 -5.47 -5.32
CA GLU A 259 25.35 -6.61 -4.61
C GLU A 259 24.62 -6.88 -3.27
N ARG A 260 24.30 -5.82 -2.51
CA ARG A 260 23.51 -5.93 -1.27
C ARG A 260 22.08 -6.42 -1.53
N TYR A 261 21.46 -5.94 -2.59
CA TYR A 261 20.13 -6.35 -3.01
C TYR A 261 20.11 -7.84 -3.36
N GLU A 262 20.98 -8.26 -4.27
CA GLU A 262 21.09 -9.66 -4.73
C GLU A 262 21.41 -10.61 -3.57
N PHE A 263 22.37 -10.26 -2.71
CA PHE A 263 22.66 -11.03 -1.50
C PHE A 263 21.42 -11.24 -0.66
N THR A 264 20.65 -10.15 -0.41
CA THR A 264 19.45 -10.21 0.42
C THR A 264 18.39 -11.14 -0.16
N VAL A 265 18.17 -11.09 -1.48
CA VAL A 265 17.22 -11.95 -2.18
C VAL A 265 17.65 -13.42 -2.13
N GLN A 266 18.96 -13.68 -2.32
CA GLN A 266 19.51 -15.05 -2.34
C GLN A 266 19.47 -15.71 -0.97
N ILE A 267 19.78 -14.98 0.12
CA ILE A 267 19.85 -15.53 1.47
C ILE A 267 18.47 -15.66 2.14
N ALA A 268 17.42 -15.05 1.58
CA ALA A 268 16.11 -14.92 2.23
C ALA A 268 15.51 -16.26 2.70
N VAL A 269 15.58 -17.30 1.86
CA VAL A 269 15.05 -18.62 2.17
C VAL A 269 15.79 -19.27 3.35
N GLU A 270 17.12 -19.18 3.32
CA GLU A 270 17.95 -19.73 4.40
C GLU A 270 17.76 -18.93 5.69
N ALA A 271 17.62 -17.62 5.62
CA ALA A 271 17.30 -16.76 6.77
C ALA A 271 16.01 -17.20 7.48
N VAL A 272 14.95 -17.53 6.71
CA VAL A 272 13.70 -18.06 7.29
C VAL A 272 13.92 -19.42 7.94
N LYS A 273 14.64 -20.34 7.27
CA LYS A 273 14.90 -21.68 7.80
C LYS A 273 15.70 -21.63 9.10
N GLU A 274 16.80 -20.85 9.11
CA GLU A 274 17.64 -20.66 10.29
C GLU A 274 16.86 -20.03 11.44
N TYR A 275 16.09 -18.97 11.17
CA TYR A 275 15.25 -18.35 12.20
C TYR A 275 14.29 -19.36 12.83
N ARG A 276 13.56 -20.14 12.00
CA ARG A 276 12.60 -21.15 12.47
C ARG A 276 13.26 -22.29 13.22
N TYR A 277 14.46 -22.68 12.82
CA TYR A 277 15.24 -23.70 13.53
C TYR A 277 15.63 -23.20 14.93
N TRP A 278 16.22 -22.01 15.03
CA TRP A 278 16.64 -21.45 16.30
C TRP A 278 15.48 -21.06 17.21
N GLU A 279 14.39 -20.54 16.67
CA GLU A 279 13.17 -20.20 17.45
C GLU A 279 12.65 -21.38 18.25
N LYS A 280 12.74 -22.61 17.70
CA LYS A 280 12.25 -23.84 18.31
C LYS A 280 13.34 -24.65 19.01
N HIS A 281 14.58 -24.23 18.92
CA HIS A 281 15.71 -25.04 19.40
C HIS A 281 15.72 -25.13 20.91
N GLU A 282 15.81 -26.36 21.42
CA GLU A 282 15.75 -26.67 22.87
C GLU A 282 16.84 -25.97 23.71
N ALA A 283 17.99 -25.64 23.10
CA ALA A 283 19.09 -24.99 23.80
C ALA A 283 18.67 -23.64 24.42
N TRP A 284 17.72 -22.91 23.81
CA TRP A 284 17.19 -21.65 24.36
C TRP A 284 16.44 -21.89 25.71
N ASN A 285 15.71 -22.98 25.81
CA ASN A 285 14.90 -23.30 26.98
C ASN A 285 15.71 -23.98 28.09
N LYS A 286 16.84 -24.59 27.73
CA LYS A 286 17.69 -25.35 28.69
C LYS A 286 18.91 -24.56 29.16
N HIS A 287 19.21 -23.41 28.59
CA HIS A 287 20.40 -22.64 28.95
C HIS A 287 20.16 -21.82 30.21
N ARG A 288 21.19 -21.79 31.13
CA ARG A 288 21.15 -20.99 32.37
C ARG A 288 20.80 -19.52 32.16
N LEU A 289 21.09 -18.96 30.99
CA LEU A 289 20.70 -17.59 30.62
C LEU A 289 19.18 -17.37 30.55
N HIS A 290 18.39 -18.41 30.34
CA HIS A 290 16.93 -18.36 30.41
C HIS A 290 16.42 -18.10 31.86
N GLU A 291 17.13 -18.59 32.86
CA GLU A 291 16.78 -18.39 34.28
C GLU A 291 17.02 -16.92 34.71
N PHE A 292 17.98 -16.24 34.14
CA PHE A 292 18.24 -14.83 34.39
C PHE A 292 17.19 -13.90 33.74
N GLY A 293 16.37 -14.40 32.82
CA GLY A 293 15.36 -13.64 32.07
C GLY A 293 14.05 -13.36 32.81
N LYS A 294 13.79 -13.98 33.95
CA LYS A 294 12.54 -13.79 34.73
C LYS A 294 12.43 -12.44 35.46
N GLY A 295 13.44 -11.62 35.45
CA GLY A 295 13.43 -10.29 36.08
C GLY A 295 14.22 -9.23 35.34
N SER A 296 14.98 -9.59 34.34
CA SER A 296 15.69 -8.69 33.44
C SER A 296 15.33 -9.09 32.01
N ARG A 297 15.43 -8.14 31.05
CA ARG A 297 15.25 -8.39 29.61
C ARG A 297 16.36 -9.30 29.06
N GLY A 298 16.55 -10.48 29.68
CA GLY A 298 17.53 -11.49 29.31
C GLY A 298 17.12 -12.28 28.08
N CYS A 299 18.04 -13.06 27.54
CA CYS A 299 17.91 -13.84 26.31
C CYS A 299 16.56 -14.57 26.21
N GLN A 300 15.64 -14.01 25.46
CA GLN A 300 14.46 -14.71 24.98
C GLN A 300 14.80 -15.32 23.61
N ALA A 301 14.19 -16.47 23.28
CA ALA A 301 14.19 -16.95 21.92
C ALA A 301 13.81 -15.80 20.98
N PRO A 302 14.39 -15.72 19.80
CA PRO A 302 14.06 -14.67 18.83
C PRO A 302 12.55 -14.60 18.66
N LYS A 303 11.96 -13.45 18.92
CA LYS A 303 10.54 -13.17 18.67
C LYS A 303 10.38 -12.58 17.30
#